data_0ce2fff31783b73174d5decdab4dc086
#
_entry.id   0ce2fff31783b73174d5decdab4dc086
#
_cell.length_a   1.000
_cell.length_b   1.000
_cell.length_c   1.000
_cell.angle_alpha   90.00
_cell.angle_beta   90.00
_cell.angle_gamma   90.00
#
_symmetry.space_group_name_H-M   'P 1'
#
loop_
_entity.id
_entity.type
_entity.pdbx_description
1 polymer ?
#
loop_
_entity_poly.entity_id
_entity_poly.type
_entity_poly.pdbx_seq_one_letter_code
_entity_poly.pdbx_strand_id
1 'polypeptide(L)'
;VRGTIAVAVTVSLSLSCGVLRSLVAMAEPVAAEATFDEVILPLLETRCVACHSLDHEVSGGLRLDLRDGWARGGDSGPAIVPGQPDRSLLVRAIRWEPGVPQMPPDGRLAPGEIAAVETWVREGAHDPRGGSVGPRPRPLPGTTKGMTVEEGREWWSIRPLAVPGPPEVSDPLWNRDPIDRFIRARLDAAGLRPHPEAEAEVLARRITEDLTGLPPTPEATDAFVAAHARDADAAVADLVDRLLAEPAFGERFGRHWLDLARFAESSGGGRTLLFKDAWRYRDWVIAAVNDDMPFERFVAAQLAGDLIVAGADGAHDPDSVTGALVASGFLVLGPTNYEEQDKAQLRFDVIDEQLETIGRTFLGLSIGCSRCHDHPFDPLSQSDYHALAGILSSTKTLFNETDNVARWITRPLPEAPPIAARRAEIDARLGTLQGERKALTKVVAGFAAGRDPPPPPVRLADIETEIGRLGSELPPRPTAMVVEDRPDPADTAIRIRGIEKNRGPVVPRGLPAVFAAERVVGEDGSGRKELAAWIGRASSALPR
;
A
#
# COMPACT_ATOMS: atom_id res chain seq x y z
N VAL A 1 69.04 26.08 10.54
CA VAL A 1 69.90 27.12 11.07
C VAL A 1 69.10 27.78 12.21
N ARG A 2 69.53 27.46 13.40
CA ARG A 2 69.73 28.31 14.63
C ARG A 2 68.56 29.28 14.96
N GLY A 3 68.07 29.45 16.17
CA GLY A 3 68.61 29.17 17.49
C GLY A 3 67.62 29.56 18.60
N THR A 4 67.82 28.93 19.67
CA THR A 4 67.29 29.04 21.03
C THR A 4 67.44 30.47 21.63
N ILE A 5 66.43 30.92 22.43
CA ILE A 5 66.74 31.71 23.67
C ILE A 5 65.60 31.41 24.69
N ALA A 6 65.98 30.84 25.82
CA ALA A 6 65.21 30.74 27.05
C ALA A 6 65.45 32.03 27.86
N VAL A 7 64.39 32.57 28.47
CA VAL A 7 64.53 33.52 29.59
C VAL A 7 63.58 33.04 30.72
N ALA A 8 64.24 32.59 31.78
CA ALA A 8 63.64 32.37 33.09
C ALA A 8 63.56 33.69 33.84
N VAL A 9 62.41 34.03 34.41
CA VAL A 9 62.29 35.03 35.46
C VAL A 9 61.53 34.48 36.63
N THR A 10 62.25 34.19 37.67
CA THR A 10 61.79 33.96 39.04
C THR A 10 61.41 35.28 39.70
N VAL A 11 60.23 35.46 40.22
CA VAL A 11 59.90 36.44 41.27
C VAL A 11 59.02 35.84 42.35
N SER A 12 59.43 36.13 43.56
CA SER A 12 59.06 35.54 44.85
C SER A 12 57.65 35.84 45.31
N LEU A 13 57.20 34.95 46.22
CA LEU A 13 56.02 35.07 47.09
C LEU A 13 56.03 36.36 47.92
N SER A 14 54.87 36.99 48.05
CA SER A 14 54.46 37.62 49.30
C SER A 14 52.91 37.44 49.48
N LEU A 15 52.54 36.88 50.64
CA LEU A 15 51.20 36.72 51.15
C LEU A 15 50.46 38.07 51.27
N SER A 16 49.20 38.10 50.89
CA SER A 16 48.15 38.79 51.61
C SER A 16 46.81 38.05 51.47
N CYS A 17 46.37 37.58 52.60
CA CYS A 17 45.09 36.94 52.87
C CYS A 17 43.99 38.00 52.85
N GLY A 18 42.95 37.78 52.13
CA GLY A 18 41.74 38.60 52.23
C GLY A 18 41.20 39.04 50.88
N VAL A 19 40.40 38.25 50.23
CA VAL A 19 39.22 38.45 49.42
C VAL A 19 38.95 37.16 48.62
N LEU A 20 38.47 36.16 49.31
CA LEU A 20 38.00 34.94 48.67
C LEU A 20 36.54 34.69 49.07
N ARG A 21 35.65 35.56 48.57
CA ARG A 21 34.21 35.32 48.59
C ARG A 21 33.53 36.30 47.65
N SER A 22 33.55 36.04 46.35
CA SER A 22 32.59 36.57 45.35
C SER A 22 32.98 36.27 43.91
N LEU A 23 33.35 35.04 43.57
CA LEU A 23 33.62 34.65 42.18
C LEU A 23 33.21 33.19 41.87
N VAL A 24 32.15 32.68 42.55
CA VAL A 24 31.64 31.30 42.25
C VAL A 24 30.25 31.34 41.65
N ALA A 25 29.67 32.49 41.33
CA ALA A 25 28.27 32.57 40.91
C ALA A 25 28.01 32.92 39.42
N MET A 26 29.02 32.88 38.53
CA MET A 26 28.83 33.26 37.12
C MET A 26 29.41 32.30 36.07
N ALA A 27 29.77 31.06 36.44
CA ALA A 27 30.32 30.09 35.48
C ALA A 27 29.34 29.00 35.04
N GLU A 28 28.15 28.93 35.65
CA GLU A 28 27.18 27.85 35.38
C GLU A 28 26.38 27.97 34.06
N PRO A 29 26.02 29.14 33.51
CA PRO A 29 25.24 29.18 32.27
C PRO A 29 26.06 28.80 31.02
N VAL A 30 27.34 29.08 30.98
CA VAL A 30 28.19 28.80 29.79
C VAL A 30 28.49 27.29 29.66
N ALA A 31 28.67 26.58 30.78
CA ALA A 31 28.90 25.13 30.74
C ALA A 31 27.64 24.35 30.36
N ALA A 32 26.45 24.82 30.79
CA ALA A 32 25.20 24.20 30.44
C ALA A 32 24.81 24.43 28.98
N GLU A 33 25.09 25.59 28.41
CA GLU A 33 24.91 25.89 26.97
C GLU A 33 25.84 25.06 26.09
N ALA A 34 27.13 24.99 26.44
CA ALA A 34 28.11 24.19 25.70
C ALA A 34 27.73 22.70 25.68
N THR A 35 27.22 22.17 26.77
CA THR A 35 26.75 20.77 26.84
C THR A 35 25.51 20.53 25.99
N PHE A 36 24.59 21.49 25.91
CA PHE A 36 23.41 21.35 25.07
C PHE A 36 23.80 21.31 23.58
N ASP A 37 24.55 22.28 23.09
CA ASP A 37 24.93 22.39 21.67
C ASP A 37 25.85 21.26 21.21
N GLU A 38 26.76 20.80 22.08
CA GLU A 38 27.74 19.79 21.72
C GLU A 38 27.21 18.35 21.83
N VAL A 39 26.27 18.06 22.71
CA VAL A 39 25.82 16.69 23.01
C VAL A 39 24.31 16.50 22.80
N ILE A 40 23.48 17.34 23.41
CA ILE A 40 22.03 17.13 23.43
C ILE A 40 21.38 17.49 22.11
N LEU A 41 21.74 18.62 21.51
CA LEU A 41 21.17 19.08 20.24
C LEU A 41 21.45 18.07 19.10
N PRO A 42 22.67 17.61 18.86
CA PRO A 42 22.93 16.59 17.83
C PRO A 42 22.18 15.28 18.07
N LEU A 43 22.02 14.88 19.33
CA LEU A 43 21.23 13.68 19.67
C LEU A 43 19.74 13.86 19.35
N LEU A 44 19.16 15.01 19.70
CA LEU A 44 17.76 15.32 19.37
C LEU A 44 17.55 15.36 17.86
N GLU A 45 18.44 16.01 17.11
CA GLU A 45 18.35 16.15 15.65
C GLU A 45 18.44 14.79 14.94
N THR A 46 19.34 13.93 15.36
CA THR A 46 19.58 12.63 14.70
C THR A 46 18.61 11.54 15.10
N ARG A 47 18.02 11.59 16.31
CA ARG A 47 17.26 10.49 16.88
C ARG A 47 15.80 10.81 17.20
N CYS A 48 15.41 12.09 17.19
CA CYS A 48 14.10 12.51 17.71
C CYS A 48 13.33 13.44 16.76
N VAL A 49 14.01 14.41 16.15
CA VAL A 49 13.38 15.50 15.38
C VAL A 49 12.65 15.00 14.13
N ALA A 50 13.11 13.89 13.53
CA ALA A 50 12.45 13.28 12.37
C ALA A 50 10.98 12.92 12.62
N CYS A 51 10.62 12.60 13.88
CA CYS A 51 9.24 12.27 14.29
C CYS A 51 8.63 13.30 15.24
N HIS A 52 9.40 14.28 15.73
CA HIS A 52 8.98 15.23 16.74
C HIS A 52 9.34 16.67 16.38
N SER A 53 9.04 17.10 15.14
CA SER A 53 9.24 18.47 14.68
C SER A 53 8.14 18.94 13.73
N LEU A 54 8.02 20.26 13.56
CA LEU A 54 7.06 20.85 12.62
C LEU A 54 7.47 20.60 11.15
N ASP A 55 8.77 20.51 10.87
CA ASP A 55 9.28 20.33 9.51
C ASP A 55 9.15 18.90 8.99
N HIS A 56 8.88 17.94 9.88
CA HIS A 56 8.70 16.52 9.54
C HIS A 56 7.36 16.00 10.05
N GLU A 57 7.32 15.50 11.29
CA GLU A 57 6.12 14.94 11.91
C GLU A 57 6.02 15.39 13.37
N VAL A 58 4.79 15.63 13.86
CA VAL A 58 4.54 15.96 15.26
C VAL A 58 3.87 14.77 15.96
N SER A 59 4.59 13.65 16.01
CA SER A 59 4.10 12.40 16.61
C SER A 59 3.73 12.58 18.09
N GLY A 60 2.52 12.15 18.46
CA GLY A 60 2.01 12.28 19.83
C GLY A 60 1.86 13.73 20.31
N GLY A 61 1.70 14.68 19.40
CA GLY A 61 1.58 16.09 19.72
C GLY A 61 2.84 16.72 20.34
N LEU A 62 3.97 15.99 20.38
CA LEU A 62 5.22 16.42 21.00
C LEU A 62 6.16 17.03 19.97
N ARG A 63 6.73 18.18 20.28
CA ARG A 63 7.81 18.82 19.50
C ARG A 63 9.09 18.86 20.32
N LEU A 64 10.18 18.39 19.73
CA LEU A 64 11.52 18.39 20.32
C LEU A 64 12.52 19.29 19.57
N ASP A 65 12.06 19.93 18.49
CA ASP A 65 12.82 20.88 17.67
C ASP A 65 12.95 22.26 18.32
N LEU A 66 12.23 22.54 19.39
CA LEU A 66 12.31 23.79 20.14
C LEU A 66 11.93 23.61 21.62
N ARG A 67 12.43 24.51 22.47
CA ARG A 67 12.22 24.49 23.92
C ARG A 67 10.74 24.49 24.32
N ASP A 68 9.98 25.44 23.79
CA ASP A 68 8.56 25.57 24.15
C ASP A 68 7.75 24.35 23.72
N GLY A 69 8.25 23.56 22.75
CA GLY A 69 7.63 22.31 22.30
C GLY A 69 7.67 21.22 23.37
N TRP A 70 8.84 20.89 23.89
CA TRP A 70 8.95 19.88 24.94
C TRP A 70 8.47 20.40 26.31
N ALA A 71 8.57 21.70 26.59
CA ALA A 71 8.05 22.31 27.81
C ALA A 71 6.52 22.22 27.88
N ARG A 72 5.85 22.39 26.73
CA ARG A 72 4.38 22.17 26.61
C ARG A 72 4.04 20.68 26.76
N GLY A 73 4.90 19.78 26.27
CA GLY A 73 4.68 18.36 26.21
C GLY A 73 3.78 17.93 25.05
N GLY A 74 3.53 16.63 24.98
CA GLY A 74 2.68 15.98 24.00
C GLY A 74 1.31 15.54 24.57
N ASP A 75 0.63 14.66 23.86
CA ASP A 75 -0.69 14.12 24.22
C ASP A 75 -0.68 13.35 25.55
N SER A 76 0.49 12.79 25.91
CA SER A 76 0.70 12.06 27.19
C SER A 76 1.12 12.99 28.34
N GLY A 77 1.17 14.30 28.15
CA GLY A 77 1.54 15.28 29.17
C GLY A 77 2.96 15.82 29.01
N PRO A 78 3.55 16.41 30.07
CA PRO A 78 4.88 17.02 30.04
C PRO A 78 5.95 16.00 29.64
N ALA A 79 6.71 16.31 28.59
CA ALA A 79 7.77 15.42 28.12
C ALA A 79 9.02 15.47 29.02
N ILE A 80 9.35 16.66 29.50
CA ILE A 80 10.50 16.91 30.39
C ILE A 80 10.04 17.67 31.62
N VAL A 81 10.45 17.22 32.78
CA VAL A 81 10.28 17.90 34.05
C VAL A 81 11.69 18.32 34.52
N PRO A 82 12.07 19.60 34.35
CA PRO A 82 13.41 20.05 34.71
C PRO A 82 13.79 19.69 36.14
N GLY A 83 14.99 19.19 36.34
CA GLY A 83 15.49 18.73 37.63
C GLY A 83 15.02 17.35 38.05
N GLN A 84 14.09 16.69 37.32
CA GLN A 84 13.46 15.44 37.73
C GLN A 84 13.47 14.39 36.60
N PRO A 85 14.59 13.74 36.30
CA PRO A 85 14.70 12.75 35.23
C PRO A 85 13.68 11.62 35.33
N ASP A 86 13.47 11.05 36.50
CA ASP A 86 12.57 9.91 36.70
C ASP A 86 11.07 10.25 36.54
N ARG A 87 10.73 11.53 36.58
CA ARG A 87 9.38 12.04 36.28
C ARG A 87 9.23 12.54 34.84
N SER A 88 10.33 12.65 34.10
CA SER A 88 10.35 13.10 32.71
C SER A 88 9.97 11.95 31.79
N LEU A 89 8.86 12.09 31.07
CA LEU A 89 8.35 11.06 30.14
C LEU A 89 9.39 10.73 29.06
N LEU A 90 10.13 11.75 28.56
CA LEU A 90 11.22 11.54 27.61
C LEU A 90 12.29 10.59 28.17
N VAL A 91 12.74 10.80 29.42
CA VAL A 91 13.77 9.96 30.04
C VAL A 91 13.27 8.52 30.21
N ARG A 92 12.04 8.35 30.69
CA ARG A 92 11.41 7.04 30.85
C ARG A 92 11.23 6.32 29.50
N ALA A 93 10.88 7.07 28.45
CA ALA A 93 10.71 6.54 27.10
C ALA A 93 12.03 6.06 26.49
N ILE A 94 13.14 6.81 26.63
CA ILE A 94 14.47 6.39 26.12
C ILE A 94 15.12 5.27 26.94
N ARG A 95 14.75 5.13 28.22
CA ARG A 95 15.11 3.97 29.05
C ARG A 95 14.36 2.70 28.66
N TRP A 96 13.28 2.82 27.89
CA TRP A 96 12.38 1.73 27.55
C TRP A 96 11.69 1.12 28.79
N GLU A 97 11.27 1.97 29.71
CA GLU A 97 10.57 1.53 30.92
C GLU A 97 9.22 0.87 30.55
N PRO A 98 8.79 -0.17 31.29
CA PRO A 98 7.47 -0.78 31.10
C PRO A 98 6.33 0.26 31.29
N GLY A 99 5.34 0.21 30.41
CA GLY A 99 4.16 1.07 30.49
C GLY A 99 4.32 2.49 29.91
N VAL A 100 5.47 2.80 29.31
CA VAL A 100 5.69 4.03 28.53
C VAL A 100 6.12 3.69 27.10
N PRO A 101 5.85 4.58 26.13
CA PRO A 101 6.32 4.39 24.76
C PRO A 101 7.83 4.24 24.71
N GLN A 102 8.32 3.20 24.02
CA GLN A 102 9.76 2.99 23.81
C GLN A 102 10.26 3.91 22.71
N MET A 103 11.24 4.77 23.04
CA MET A 103 11.82 5.74 22.11
C MET A 103 13.36 5.64 22.09
N PRO A 104 14.01 5.89 20.94
CA PRO A 104 13.46 5.87 19.58
C PRO A 104 12.90 4.49 19.19
N PRO A 105 11.95 4.41 18.26
CA PRO A 105 11.31 3.13 17.89
C PRO A 105 12.24 2.21 17.08
N ASP A 106 13.22 2.75 16.40
CA ASP A 106 14.20 2.06 15.55
C ASP A 106 15.37 1.42 16.33
N GLY A 107 15.46 1.69 17.64
CA GLY A 107 16.48 1.11 18.50
C GLY A 107 16.76 1.95 19.75
N ARG A 108 17.11 1.25 20.85
CA ARG A 108 17.44 1.89 22.12
C ARG A 108 18.70 2.74 21.98
N LEU A 109 18.70 3.91 22.63
CA LEU A 109 19.90 4.75 22.75
C LEU A 109 21.02 4.02 23.49
N ALA A 110 22.27 4.37 23.17
CA ALA A 110 23.42 3.86 23.90
C ALA A 110 23.37 4.31 25.38
N PRO A 111 23.91 3.53 26.33
CA PRO A 111 23.89 3.90 27.74
C PRO A 111 24.47 5.29 28.03
N GLY A 112 25.52 5.70 27.28
CA GLY A 112 26.10 7.03 27.39
C GLY A 112 25.18 8.16 26.92
N GLU A 113 24.40 7.93 25.85
CA GLU A 113 23.42 8.89 25.34
C GLU A 113 22.25 9.07 26.33
N ILE A 114 21.77 7.97 26.92
CA ILE A 114 20.74 8.01 27.97
C ILE A 114 21.25 8.81 29.18
N ALA A 115 22.48 8.53 29.64
CA ALA A 115 23.09 9.22 30.78
C ALA A 115 23.29 10.73 30.50
N ALA A 116 23.62 11.11 29.28
CA ALA A 116 23.74 12.51 28.88
C ALA A 116 22.38 13.25 28.98
N VAL A 117 21.30 12.66 28.45
CA VAL A 117 19.95 13.24 28.55
C VAL A 117 19.49 13.32 30.00
N GLU A 118 19.74 12.29 30.81
CA GLU A 118 19.42 12.30 32.25
C GLU A 118 20.12 13.40 33.00
N THR A 119 21.41 13.61 32.70
CA THR A 119 22.22 14.66 33.31
C THR A 119 21.71 16.03 32.92
N TRP A 120 21.46 16.25 31.62
CA TRP A 120 20.87 17.48 31.11
C TRP A 120 19.53 17.80 31.80
N VAL A 121 18.63 16.83 31.91
CA VAL A 121 17.35 17.03 32.61
C VAL A 121 17.56 17.32 34.09
N ARG A 122 18.50 16.64 34.75
CA ARG A 122 18.83 16.83 36.18
C ARG A 122 19.38 18.24 36.45
N GLU A 123 20.14 18.78 35.51
CA GLU A 123 20.70 20.12 35.57
C GLU A 123 19.73 21.24 35.16
N GLY A 124 18.45 20.89 34.93
CA GLY A 124 17.41 21.86 34.67
C GLY A 124 16.94 21.94 33.22
N ALA A 125 17.43 21.03 32.34
CA ALA A 125 17.07 20.94 30.93
C ALA A 125 17.23 22.27 30.16
N HIS A 126 18.39 22.91 30.34
CA HIS A 126 18.68 24.16 29.65
C HIS A 126 18.69 23.97 28.13
N ASP A 127 17.83 24.70 27.42
CA ASP A 127 17.69 24.67 25.96
C ASP A 127 17.58 26.11 25.48
N PRO A 128 18.61 26.63 24.78
CA PRO A 128 18.63 28.02 24.31
C PRO A 128 17.72 28.29 23.12
N ARG A 129 17.15 27.24 22.49
CA ARG A 129 16.30 27.38 21.31
C ARG A 129 14.97 28.01 21.69
N GLY A 130 14.87 29.32 21.56
CA GLY A 130 13.63 30.07 21.70
C GLY A 130 12.73 29.86 20.48
N GLY A 131 11.44 29.93 20.68
CA GLY A 131 10.45 29.88 19.58
C GLY A 131 9.05 29.74 20.17
N SER A 132 8.11 30.55 19.68
CA SER A 132 6.71 30.39 20.05
C SER A 132 6.15 29.15 19.36
N VAL A 133 5.81 28.13 20.14
CA VAL A 133 4.86 27.11 19.66
C VAL A 133 3.55 27.85 19.45
N GLY A 134 3.15 28.07 18.21
CA GLY A 134 1.82 28.57 17.90
C GLY A 134 0.74 27.81 18.70
N PRO A 135 -0.45 28.36 18.88
CA PRO A 135 -1.52 27.63 19.57
C PRO A 135 -1.58 26.24 18.95
N ARG A 136 -1.69 25.19 19.79
CA ARG A 136 -2.00 23.84 19.28
C ARG A 136 -3.07 24.04 18.22
N PRO A 137 -2.90 23.48 17.00
CA PRO A 137 -4.04 23.38 16.10
C PRO A 137 -5.17 22.84 16.98
N ARG A 138 -6.21 23.64 17.19
CA ARG A 138 -7.37 23.20 17.97
C ARG A 138 -7.79 21.91 17.30
N PRO A 139 -7.87 20.78 18.03
CA PRO A 139 -8.40 19.56 17.44
C PRO A 139 -9.68 19.97 16.73
N LEU A 140 -9.81 19.66 15.45
CA LEU A 140 -11.10 19.83 14.78
C LEU A 140 -12.13 19.17 15.69
N PRO A 141 -13.29 19.76 15.95
CA PRO A 141 -14.29 19.14 16.81
C PRO A 141 -14.53 17.71 16.32
N GLY A 142 -14.17 16.70 17.13
CA GLY A 142 -14.20 15.29 16.73
C GLY A 142 -12.84 14.61 16.51
N THR A 143 -11.70 15.31 16.59
CA THR A 143 -10.34 14.68 16.49
C THR A 143 -9.81 14.23 17.87
N THR A 144 -10.65 13.63 18.67
CA THR A 144 -10.19 12.73 19.73
C THR A 144 -9.96 11.37 19.11
N LYS A 145 -8.79 10.75 19.39
CA LYS A 145 -8.42 9.34 19.11
C LYS A 145 -9.52 8.57 18.37
N GLY A 146 -9.38 8.27 17.13
CA GLY A 146 -10.27 7.54 16.23
C GLY A 146 -11.65 7.11 16.76
N MET A 147 -12.62 6.96 15.93
CA MET A 147 -13.93 6.45 16.33
C MET A 147 -13.79 5.08 17.01
N THR A 148 -14.53 4.85 18.09
CA THR A 148 -14.71 3.49 18.58
C THR A 148 -15.49 2.64 17.57
N VAL A 149 -15.44 1.32 17.71
CA VAL A 149 -16.23 0.41 16.84
C VAL A 149 -17.72 0.72 16.93
N GLU A 150 -18.22 1.02 18.13
CA GLU A 150 -19.62 1.36 18.39
C GLU A 150 -20.02 2.66 17.71
N GLU A 151 -19.24 3.72 17.87
CA GLU A 151 -19.46 5.01 17.20
C GLU A 151 -19.37 4.86 15.68
N GLY A 152 -18.40 4.05 15.19
CA GLY A 152 -18.24 3.77 13.78
C GLY A 152 -19.45 3.07 13.16
N ARG A 153 -20.07 2.13 13.83
CA ARG A 153 -21.28 1.45 13.36
C ARG A 153 -22.47 2.38 13.18
N GLU A 154 -22.49 3.49 13.92
CA GLU A 154 -23.51 4.53 13.79
C GLU A 154 -23.13 5.62 12.77
N TRP A 155 -21.91 5.58 12.24
CA TRP A 155 -21.45 6.57 11.27
C TRP A 155 -22.13 6.40 9.91
N TRP A 156 -22.51 7.48 9.29
CA TRP A 156 -23.36 7.49 8.09
C TRP A 156 -22.82 6.64 6.92
N SER A 157 -21.49 6.58 6.71
CA SER A 157 -20.88 5.82 5.61
C SER A 157 -20.70 4.34 5.91
N ILE A 158 -20.85 3.91 7.18
CA ILE A 158 -20.67 2.52 7.63
C ILE A 158 -22.02 1.83 7.89
N ARG A 159 -23.07 2.61 8.11
CA ARG A 159 -24.43 2.08 8.26
C ARG A 159 -24.84 1.26 7.04
N PRO A 160 -25.61 0.20 7.23
CA PRO A 160 -26.22 -0.51 6.11
C PRO A 160 -26.94 0.47 5.18
N LEU A 161 -26.83 0.22 3.87
CA LEU A 161 -27.49 1.07 2.87
C LEU A 161 -29.01 1.04 3.08
N ALA A 162 -29.60 2.19 3.18
CA ALA A 162 -31.03 2.37 3.09
C ALA A 162 -31.37 2.91 1.69
N VAL A 163 -32.49 2.47 1.14
CA VAL A 163 -33.04 3.02 -0.10
C VAL A 163 -34.01 4.15 0.29
N PRO A 164 -33.57 5.42 0.30
CA PRO A 164 -34.49 6.52 0.61
C PRO A 164 -35.51 6.65 -0.53
N GLY A 165 -36.77 6.89 -0.18
CA GLY A 165 -37.78 7.25 -1.18
C GLY A 165 -37.38 8.54 -1.89
N PRO A 166 -37.40 8.61 -3.24
CA PRO A 166 -37.12 9.86 -3.93
C PRO A 166 -38.11 10.94 -3.51
N PRO A 167 -37.66 12.17 -3.23
CA PRO A 167 -38.55 13.25 -2.80
C PRO A 167 -39.54 13.60 -3.92
N GLU A 168 -40.70 14.12 -3.55
CA GLU A 168 -41.60 14.69 -4.53
C GLU A 168 -41.13 16.10 -4.93
N VAL A 169 -41.18 16.40 -6.22
CA VAL A 169 -40.82 17.68 -6.81
C VAL A 169 -41.97 18.20 -7.65
N SER A 170 -42.17 19.53 -7.65
CA SER A 170 -43.29 20.15 -8.34
C SER A 170 -43.14 20.22 -9.86
N ASP A 171 -41.92 20.08 -10.37
CA ASP A 171 -41.60 20.16 -11.79
C ASP A 171 -41.76 18.80 -12.48
N PRO A 172 -42.72 18.62 -13.38
CA PRO A 172 -42.96 17.32 -14.04
C PRO A 172 -41.78 16.81 -14.85
N LEU A 173 -40.94 17.70 -15.40
CA LEU A 173 -39.75 17.33 -16.18
C LEU A 173 -38.69 16.69 -15.31
N TRP A 174 -38.60 17.12 -14.04
CA TRP A 174 -37.66 16.62 -13.05
C TRP A 174 -38.21 15.48 -12.17
N ASN A 175 -39.43 15.01 -12.47
CA ASN A 175 -40.07 13.94 -11.71
C ASN A 175 -39.99 12.56 -12.38
N ARG A 176 -39.31 12.46 -13.53
CA ARG A 176 -39.21 11.25 -14.34
C ARG A 176 -38.19 10.26 -13.78
N ASP A 177 -37.05 10.75 -13.33
CA ASP A 177 -35.93 9.96 -12.82
C ASP A 177 -35.71 10.20 -11.30
N PRO A 178 -35.45 9.15 -10.52
CA PRO A 178 -35.19 9.29 -9.08
C PRO A 178 -34.00 10.22 -8.75
N ILE A 179 -32.92 10.18 -9.55
CA ILE A 179 -31.73 11.02 -9.32
C ILE A 179 -32.08 12.48 -9.55
N ASP A 180 -32.80 12.78 -10.62
CA ASP A 180 -33.28 14.14 -10.92
C ASP A 180 -34.12 14.70 -9.79
N ARG A 181 -34.97 13.90 -9.17
CA ARG A 181 -35.81 14.29 -8.04
C ARG A 181 -34.97 14.71 -6.83
N PHE A 182 -33.91 13.96 -6.49
CA PHE A 182 -32.97 14.34 -5.42
C PHE A 182 -32.23 15.62 -5.73
N ILE A 183 -31.76 15.79 -6.97
CA ILE A 183 -31.07 17.02 -7.41
C ILE A 183 -32.01 18.21 -7.36
N ARG A 184 -33.22 18.05 -7.93
CA ARG A 184 -34.20 19.13 -7.97
C ARG A 184 -34.63 19.58 -6.57
N ALA A 185 -34.92 18.66 -5.67
CA ALA A 185 -35.25 18.99 -4.30
C ALA A 185 -34.17 19.82 -3.60
N ARG A 186 -32.88 19.53 -3.87
CA ARG A 186 -31.77 20.32 -3.33
C ARG A 186 -31.66 21.71 -3.96
N LEU A 187 -31.88 21.82 -5.28
CA LEU A 187 -31.93 23.11 -5.96
C LEU A 187 -33.05 23.99 -5.41
N ASP A 188 -34.25 23.40 -5.25
CA ASP A 188 -35.40 24.12 -4.69
C ASP A 188 -35.16 24.62 -3.24
N ALA A 189 -34.55 23.75 -2.40
CA ALA A 189 -34.19 24.12 -1.03
C ALA A 189 -33.14 25.24 -0.97
N ALA A 190 -32.27 25.34 -1.98
CA ALA A 190 -31.28 26.40 -2.10
C ALA A 190 -31.81 27.65 -2.84
N GLY A 191 -33.04 27.63 -3.32
CA GLY A 191 -33.61 28.73 -4.12
C GLY A 191 -32.98 28.89 -5.50
N LEU A 192 -32.34 27.81 -6.01
CA LEU A 192 -31.68 27.79 -7.30
C LEU A 192 -32.58 27.20 -8.39
N ARG A 193 -32.41 27.66 -9.62
CA ARG A 193 -33.07 27.10 -10.80
C ARG A 193 -32.05 26.32 -11.64
N PRO A 194 -32.43 25.18 -12.20
CA PRO A 194 -31.59 24.48 -13.16
C PRO A 194 -31.41 25.31 -14.44
N HIS A 195 -30.29 25.15 -15.11
CA HIS A 195 -30.11 25.72 -16.44
C HIS A 195 -31.03 25.03 -17.46
N PRO A 196 -31.35 25.69 -18.58
CA PRO A 196 -32.00 25.03 -19.70
C PRO A 196 -31.15 23.84 -20.20
N GLU A 197 -31.83 22.91 -20.85
CA GLU A 197 -31.16 21.80 -21.54
C GLU A 197 -30.15 22.31 -22.59
N ALA A 198 -29.08 21.56 -22.78
CA ALA A 198 -28.07 21.92 -23.79
C ALA A 198 -28.62 21.72 -25.19
N GLU A 199 -28.10 22.51 -26.17
CA GLU A 199 -28.39 22.31 -27.57
C GLU A 199 -27.99 20.89 -28.03
N ALA A 200 -28.69 20.34 -29.02
CA ALA A 200 -28.54 18.93 -29.41
C ALA A 200 -27.10 18.57 -29.82
N GLU A 201 -26.39 19.46 -30.54
CA GLU A 201 -24.98 19.24 -30.91
C GLU A 201 -24.06 19.14 -29.68
N VAL A 202 -24.30 20.00 -28.68
CA VAL A 202 -23.53 20.01 -27.44
C VAL A 202 -23.82 18.75 -26.65
N LEU A 203 -25.07 18.30 -26.62
CA LEU A 203 -25.51 17.09 -25.93
C LEU A 203 -24.89 15.85 -26.60
N ALA A 204 -24.94 15.73 -27.94
CA ALA A 204 -24.28 14.65 -28.66
C ALA A 204 -22.79 14.53 -28.32
N ARG A 205 -22.09 15.66 -28.34
CA ARG A 205 -20.66 15.71 -28.02
C ARG A 205 -20.41 15.25 -26.58
N ARG A 206 -21.13 15.79 -25.61
CA ARG A 206 -20.94 15.46 -24.19
C ARG A 206 -21.19 13.98 -23.91
N ILE A 207 -22.31 13.43 -24.39
CA ILE A 207 -22.63 12.01 -24.18
C ILE A 207 -21.55 11.11 -24.81
N THR A 208 -21.12 11.42 -26.03
CA THR A 208 -20.10 10.60 -26.71
C THR A 208 -18.74 10.69 -26.01
N GLU A 209 -18.27 11.89 -25.65
CA GLU A 209 -17.01 12.08 -24.92
C GLU A 209 -17.04 11.45 -23.53
N ASP A 210 -18.15 11.55 -22.81
CA ASP A 210 -18.28 10.96 -21.48
C ASP A 210 -18.23 9.43 -21.52
N LEU A 211 -18.92 8.81 -22.48
CA LEU A 211 -19.02 7.35 -22.56
C LEU A 211 -17.80 6.71 -23.24
N THR A 212 -17.23 7.35 -24.28
CA THR A 212 -16.16 6.74 -25.08
C THR A 212 -14.80 7.43 -24.94
N GLY A 213 -14.77 8.65 -24.41
CA GLY A 213 -13.55 9.48 -24.38
C GLY A 213 -13.18 10.06 -25.74
N LEU A 214 -13.99 9.88 -26.77
CA LEU A 214 -13.76 10.29 -28.15
C LEU A 214 -14.85 11.28 -28.62
N PRO A 215 -14.54 12.26 -29.49
CA PRO A 215 -15.56 13.12 -30.05
C PRO A 215 -16.42 12.35 -31.06
N PRO A 216 -17.72 12.70 -31.22
CA PRO A 216 -18.54 12.13 -32.29
C PRO A 216 -18.05 12.58 -33.67
N THR A 217 -18.33 11.80 -34.71
CA THR A 217 -18.12 12.26 -36.08
C THR A 217 -19.16 13.33 -36.46
N PRO A 218 -18.89 14.20 -37.46
CA PRO A 218 -19.88 15.17 -37.97
C PRO A 218 -21.19 14.48 -38.36
N GLU A 219 -21.11 13.36 -39.06
CA GLU A 219 -22.27 12.60 -39.55
C GLU A 219 -23.09 12.02 -38.41
N ALA A 220 -22.42 11.54 -37.32
CA ALA A 220 -23.10 11.04 -36.13
C ALA A 220 -23.80 12.18 -35.39
N THR A 221 -23.18 13.36 -35.32
CA THR A 221 -23.77 14.56 -34.74
C THR A 221 -25.01 15.00 -35.51
N ASP A 222 -24.93 15.12 -36.86
CA ASP A 222 -26.05 15.50 -37.69
C ASP A 222 -27.21 14.52 -37.59
N ALA A 223 -26.91 13.21 -37.56
CA ALA A 223 -27.92 12.16 -37.37
C ALA A 223 -28.63 12.27 -36.00
N PHE A 224 -27.88 12.53 -34.94
CA PHE A 224 -28.43 12.74 -33.60
C PHE A 224 -29.31 13.99 -33.55
N VAL A 225 -28.85 15.13 -34.07
CA VAL A 225 -29.63 16.38 -34.10
C VAL A 225 -30.96 16.18 -34.85
N ALA A 226 -30.93 15.50 -35.99
CA ALA A 226 -32.15 15.18 -36.75
C ALA A 226 -33.08 14.21 -36.00
N ALA A 227 -32.58 13.27 -35.26
CA ALA A 227 -33.37 12.38 -34.40
C ALA A 227 -33.95 13.12 -33.19
N HIS A 228 -33.13 13.90 -32.48
CA HIS A 228 -33.49 14.70 -31.32
C HIS A 228 -34.62 15.70 -31.61
N ALA A 229 -34.61 16.31 -32.78
CA ALA A 229 -35.66 17.21 -33.21
C ALA A 229 -37.04 16.50 -33.40
N ARG A 230 -37.07 15.17 -33.55
CA ARG A 230 -38.29 14.38 -33.66
C ARG A 230 -38.76 13.85 -32.31
N ASP A 231 -37.85 13.29 -31.54
CA ASP A 231 -38.07 12.73 -30.24
C ASP A 231 -36.74 12.77 -29.44
N ALA A 232 -36.64 13.70 -28.49
CA ALA A 232 -35.41 13.95 -27.76
C ALA A 232 -35.04 12.77 -26.83
N ASP A 233 -36.03 12.24 -26.11
CA ASP A 233 -35.78 11.15 -25.14
C ASP A 233 -35.35 9.85 -25.86
N ALA A 234 -36.03 9.51 -26.96
CA ALA A 234 -35.66 8.35 -27.77
C ALA A 234 -34.29 8.51 -28.42
N ALA A 235 -33.94 9.70 -28.93
CA ALA A 235 -32.65 9.95 -29.55
C ALA A 235 -31.50 9.83 -28.55
N VAL A 236 -31.67 10.29 -27.32
CA VAL A 236 -30.67 10.13 -26.25
C VAL A 236 -30.51 8.66 -25.88
N ALA A 237 -31.60 7.92 -25.69
CA ALA A 237 -31.56 6.49 -25.38
C ALA A 237 -30.83 5.69 -26.47
N ASP A 238 -31.20 5.91 -27.75
CA ASP A 238 -30.55 5.24 -28.88
C ASP A 238 -29.06 5.57 -29.01
N LEU A 239 -28.66 6.81 -28.70
CA LEU A 239 -27.25 7.20 -28.69
C LEU A 239 -26.50 6.49 -27.59
N VAL A 240 -27.02 6.49 -26.36
CA VAL A 240 -26.40 5.85 -25.19
C VAL A 240 -26.25 4.35 -25.41
N ASP A 241 -27.30 3.66 -25.88
CA ASP A 241 -27.28 2.21 -26.13
C ASP A 241 -26.20 1.83 -27.16
N ARG A 242 -26.06 2.63 -28.23
CA ARG A 242 -25.00 2.40 -29.21
C ARG A 242 -23.61 2.59 -28.64
N LEU A 243 -23.38 3.67 -27.89
CA LEU A 243 -22.07 3.98 -27.32
C LEU A 243 -21.65 2.97 -26.24
N LEU A 244 -22.59 2.47 -25.43
CA LEU A 244 -22.34 1.39 -24.47
C LEU A 244 -21.93 0.07 -25.12
N ALA A 245 -22.36 -0.17 -26.38
CA ALA A 245 -21.97 -1.34 -27.15
C ALA A 245 -20.62 -1.19 -27.87
N GLU A 246 -20.02 0.00 -27.88
CA GLU A 246 -18.73 0.23 -28.51
C GLU A 246 -17.56 -0.22 -27.63
N PRO A 247 -16.49 -0.86 -28.17
CA PRO A 247 -15.31 -1.22 -27.40
C PRO A 247 -14.66 -0.04 -26.64
N ALA A 248 -14.78 1.18 -27.18
CA ALA A 248 -14.28 2.41 -26.60
C ALA A 248 -14.88 2.72 -25.20
N PHE A 249 -16.10 2.25 -24.92
CA PHE A 249 -16.70 2.36 -23.60
C PHE A 249 -15.85 1.65 -22.52
N GLY A 250 -15.48 0.39 -22.78
CA GLY A 250 -14.61 -0.37 -21.86
C GLY A 250 -13.22 0.24 -21.73
N GLU A 251 -12.65 0.78 -22.81
CA GLU A 251 -11.36 1.47 -22.75
C GLU A 251 -11.45 2.73 -21.88
N ARG A 252 -12.52 3.53 -22.04
CA ARG A 252 -12.77 4.76 -21.28
C ARG A 252 -12.94 4.47 -19.77
N PHE A 253 -13.84 3.56 -19.42
CA PHE A 253 -14.14 3.25 -18.02
C PHE A 253 -13.08 2.35 -17.39
N GLY A 254 -12.50 1.42 -18.14
CA GLY A 254 -11.35 0.62 -17.72
C GLY A 254 -10.16 1.47 -17.31
N ARG A 255 -9.94 2.62 -17.96
CA ARG A 255 -8.87 3.56 -17.57
C ARG A 255 -9.02 4.05 -16.13
N HIS A 256 -10.23 4.37 -15.70
CA HIS A 256 -10.48 4.78 -14.31
C HIS A 256 -10.17 3.66 -13.31
N TRP A 257 -10.56 2.43 -13.65
CA TRP A 257 -10.22 1.27 -12.81
C TRP A 257 -8.72 1.01 -12.76
N LEU A 258 -8.03 1.11 -13.87
CA LEU A 258 -6.57 0.90 -13.95
C LEU A 258 -5.80 1.89 -13.08
N ASP A 259 -6.29 3.13 -12.91
CA ASP A 259 -5.72 4.10 -11.98
C ASP A 259 -5.90 3.65 -10.53
N LEU A 260 -7.08 3.17 -10.15
CA LEU A 260 -7.33 2.61 -8.81
C LEU A 260 -6.49 1.34 -8.55
N ALA A 261 -6.36 0.49 -9.55
CA ALA A 261 -5.53 -0.71 -9.51
C ALA A 261 -4.02 -0.40 -9.57
N ARG A 262 -3.61 0.88 -9.59
CA ARG A 262 -2.21 1.34 -9.76
C ARG A 262 -1.46 0.63 -10.90
N PHE A 263 -2.19 0.37 -11.99
CA PHE A 263 -1.66 -0.35 -13.14
C PHE A 263 -0.41 0.33 -13.71
N ALA A 264 0.62 -0.48 -13.87
CA ALA A 264 1.84 -0.11 -14.60
C ALA A 264 2.43 -1.36 -15.27
N GLU A 265 3.23 -1.18 -16.31
CA GLU A 265 3.95 -2.27 -16.99
C GLU A 265 5.35 -2.49 -16.37
N SER A 266 5.60 -1.92 -15.19
CA SER A 266 6.85 -2.08 -14.46
C SER A 266 6.68 -1.94 -12.95
N SER A 267 7.64 -2.47 -12.20
CA SER A 267 7.60 -2.54 -10.72
C SER A 267 7.77 -1.19 -10.01
N GLY A 268 8.22 -0.15 -10.70
CA GLY A 268 8.37 1.20 -10.17
C GLY A 268 9.43 1.40 -9.08
N GLY A 269 9.52 0.52 -8.09
CA GLY A 269 10.44 0.63 -6.96
C GLY A 269 11.84 0.05 -7.23
N GLY A 270 12.88 0.63 -6.64
CA GLY A 270 14.26 0.14 -6.76
C GLY A 270 14.71 -0.01 -8.21
N ARG A 271 15.26 -1.18 -8.57
CA ARG A 271 15.48 -1.54 -9.96
C ARG A 271 14.14 -1.79 -10.65
N THR A 272 13.82 -0.98 -11.64
CA THR A 272 12.60 -1.15 -12.43
C THR A 272 12.63 -2.44 -13.23
N LEU A 273 11.70 -3.33 -12.95
CA LEU A 273 11.51 -4.61 -13.63
C LEU A 273 10.26 -4.55 -14.51
N LEU A 274 10.38 -5.03 -15.75
CA LEU A 274 9.25 -5.05 -16.68
C LEU A 274 8.26 -6.17 -16.33
N PHE A 275 7.00 -5.83 -16.18
CA PHE A 275 5.86 -6.74 -16.03
C PHE A 275 5.35 -7.16 -17.41
N LYS A 276 5.97 -8.18 -18.00
CA LYS A 276 5.71 -8.59 -19.40
C LYS A 276 4.26 -8.99 -19.68
N ASP A 277 3.53 -9.44 -18.67
CA ASP A 277 2.16 -9.93 -18.78
C ASP A 277 1.13 -8.94 -18.21
N ALA A 278 1.53 -7.75 -17.75
CA ALA A 278 0.62 -6.76 -17.16
C ALA A 278 -0.50 -6.32 -18.12
N TRP A 279 -0.19 -6.21 -19.43
CA TRP A 279 -1.15 -5.85 -20.46
C TRP A 279 -2.39 -6.76 -20.48
N ARG A 280 -2.25 -8.04 -20.06
CA ARG A 280 -3.39 -8.97 -19.97
C ARG A 280 -4.40 -8.54 -18.94
N TYR A 281 -3.93 -8.03 -17.79
CA TYR A 281 -4.81 -7.49 -16.76
C TYR A 281 -5.57 -6.25 -17.27
N ARG A 282 -4.90 -5.34 -17.98
CA ARG A 282 -5.56 -4.19 -18.62
C ARG A 282 -6.65 -4.65 -19.57
N ASP A 283 -6.33 -5.57 -20.47
CA ASP A 283 -7.27 -6.07 -21.48
C ASP A 283 -8.45 -6.81 -20.82
N TRP A 284 -8.18 -7.55 -19.75
CA TRP A 284 -9.24 -8.19 -18.96
C TRP A 284 -10.17 -7.16 -18.31
N VAL A 285 -9.64 -6.08 -17.75
CA VAL A 285 -10.46 -4.99 -17.16
C VAL A 285 -11.36 -4.36 -18.23
N ILE A 286 -10.80 -4.06 -19.41
CA ILE A 286 -11.56 -3.49 -20.52
C ILE A 286 -12.67 -4.43 -20.97
N ALA A 287 -12.37 -5.72 -21.12
CA ALA A 287 -13.36 -6.73 -21.48
C ALA A 287 -14.45 -6.88 -20.40
N ALA A 288 -14.07 -6.92 -19.14
CA ALA A 288 -15.02 -7.05 -18.02
C ALA A 288 -16.02 -5.87 -17.97
N VAL A 289 -15.57 -4.65 -18.30
CA VAL A 289 -16.46 -3.48 -18.39
C VAL A 289 -17.39 -3.60 -19.60
N ASN A 290 -16.87 -3.96 -20.77
CA ASN A 290 -17.68 -4.12 -21.99
C ASN A 290 -18.70 -5.26 -21.88
N ASP A 291 -18.39 -6.31 -21.11
CA ASP A 291 -19.26 -7.46 -20.85
C ASP A 291 -20.26 -7.21 -19.71
N ASP A 292 -20.29 -5.98 -19.17
CA ASP A 292 -21.13 -5.61 -18.01
C ASP A 292 -20.99 -6.61 -16.86
N MET A 293 -19.74 -6.99 -16.53
CA MET A 293 -19.47 -8.00 -15.50
C MET A 293 -20.02 -7.54 -14.14
N PRO A 294 -20.85 -8.36 -13.46
CA PRO A 294 -21.34 -8.01 -12.14
C PRO A 294 -20.20 -7.69 -11.17
N PHE A 295 -20.30 -6.59 -10.42
CA PHE A 295 -19.25 -6.09 -9.53
C PHE A 295 -18.76 -7.14 -8.54
N GLU A 296 -19.66 -7.96 -7.99
CA GLU A 296 -19.27 -9.06 -7.09
C GLU A 296 -18.31 -10.06 -7.77
N ARG A 297 -18.57 -10.42 -9.03
CA ARG A 297 -17.69 -11.30 -9.81
C ARG A 297 -16.36 -10.61 -10.15
N PHE A 298 -16.43 -9.33 -10.49
CA PHE A 298 -15.26 -8.51 -10.79
C PHE A 298 -14.30 -8.42 -9.59
N VAL A 299 -14.84 -8.19 -8.38
CA VAL A 299 -14.06 -8.19 -7.13
C VAL A 299 -13.51 -9.58 -6.82
N ALA A 300 -14.36 -10.61 -6.91
CA ALA A 300 -13.98 -11.99 -6.59
C ALA A 300 -12.82 -12.48 -7.48
N ALA A 301 -12.86 -12.17 -8.78
CA ALA A 301 -11.80 -12.52 -9.72
C ALA A 301 -10.45 -11.86 -9.35
N GLN A 302 -10.47 -10.61 -8.92
CA GLN A 302 -9.23 -9.86 -8.60
C GLN A 302 -8.61 -10.28 -7.26
N LEU A 303 -9.39 -10.63 -6.27
CA LEU A 303 -8.90 -10.98 -4.94
C LEU A 303 -8.66 -12.49 -4.76
N ALA A 304 -9.41 -13.33 -5.46
CA ALA A 304 -9.41 -14.77 -5.26
C ALA A 304 -9.57 -15.58 -6.56
N GLY A 305 -9.21 -15.03 -7.73
CA GLY A 305 -9.42 -15.68 -9.02
C GLY A 305 -8.73 -17.04 -9.14
N ASP A 306 -7.51 -17.18 -8.64
CA ASP A 306 -6.78 -18.44 -8.57
C ASP A 306 -7.48 -19.50 -7.70
N LEU A 307 -8.16 -19.08 -6.62
CA LEU A 307 -8.89 -19.97 -5.70
C LEU A 307 -10.26 -20.36 -6.25
N ILE A 308 -10.89 -19.49 -7.04
CA ILE A 308 -12.14 -19.78 -7.74
C ILE A 308 -11.92 -20.91 -8.75
N VAL A 309 -10.84 -20.79 -9.52
CA VAL A 309 -10.44 -21.81 -10.50
C VAL A 309 -10.09 -23.14 -9.84
N ALA A 310 -9.35 -23.11 -8.73
CA ALA A 310 -8.93 -24.31 -8.03
C ALA A 310 -10.09 -25.07 -7.34
N GLY A 311 -11.14 -24.36 -6.95
CA GLY A 311 -12.31 -24.94 -6.25
C GLY A 311 -13.40 -25.47 -7.15
N ALA A 312 -13.22 -25.40 -8.47
CA ALA A 312 -14.24 -25.83 -9.41
C ALA A 312 -13.93 -27.24 -9.93
N ASP A 313 -14.88 -28.14 -9.77
CA ASP A 313 -14.80 -29.54 -10.20
C ASP A 313 -14.74 -29.70 -11.74
N GLY A 314 -13.67 -29.18 -12.34
CA GLY A 314 -13.23 -29.54 -13.70
C GLY A 314 -14.08 -29.06 -14.90
N ALA A 315 -15.12 -28.26 -14.69
CA ALA A 315 -16.07 -27.88 -15.74
C ALA A 315 -16.03 -26.37 -16.14
N HIS A 316 -14.89 -25.70 -15.99
CA HIS A 316 -14.76 -24.32 -16.43
C HIS A 316 -14.31 -24.21 -17.87
N ASP A 317 -14.98 -23.32 -18.59
CA ASP A 317 -14.53 -22.81 -19.87
C ASP A 317 -13.08 -22.25 -19.73
N PRO A 318 -12.14 -22.62 -20.62
CA PRO A 318 -10.75 -22.14 -20.60
C PRO A 318 -10.63 -20.62 -20.55
N ASP A 319 -11.55 -19.88 -21.16
CA ASP A 319 -11.55 -18.42 -21.16
C ASP A 319 -11.92 -17.86 -19.79
N SER A 320 -12.86 -18.50 -19.09
CA SER A 320 -13.21 -18.16 -17.70
C SER A 320 -12.05 -18.41 -16.74
N VAL A 321 -11.32 -19.52 -16.91
CA VAL A 321 -10.10 -19.84 -16.15
C VAL A 321 -9.02 -18.81 -16.42
N THR A 322 -8.79 -18.47 -17.67
CA THR A 322 -7.81 -17.46 -18.10
C THR A 322 -8.13 -16.11 -17.47
N GLY A 323 -9.39 -15.67 -17.58
CA GLY A 323 -9.83 -14.39 -17.03
C GLY A 323 -9.63 -14.31 -15.51
N ALA A 324 -10.00 -15.35 -14.77
CA ALA A 324 -9.85 -15.38 -13.31
C ALA A 324 -8.38 -15.36 -12.86
N LEU A 325 -7.49 -16.09 -13.55
CA LEU A 325 -6.05 -16.05 -13.26
C LEU A 325 -5.46 -14.67 -13.56
N VAL A 326 -5.79 -14.08 -14.71
CA VAL A 326 -5.31 -12.77 -15.12
C VAL A 326 -5.78 -11.68 -14.14
N ALA A 327 -7.04 -11.75 -13.70
CA ALA A 327 -7.61 -10.79 -12.76
C ALA A 327 -6.84 -10.74 -11.42
N SER A 328 -6.33 -11.88 -10.92
CA SER A 328 -5.55 -11.94 -9.68
C SER A 328 -4.23 -11.15 -9.74
N GLY A 329 -3.81 -10.73 -10.93
CA GLY A 329 -2.74 -9.76 -11.16
C GLY A 329 -2.93 -8.43 -10.43
N PHE A 330 -4.17 -8.05 -10.07
CA PHE A 330 -4.47 -6.90 -9.21
C PHE A 330 -3.59 -6.86 -7.95
N LEU A 331 -3.38 -8.00 -7.30
CA LEU A 331 -2.56 -8.11 -6.09
C LEU A 331 -1.04 -8.07 -6.36
N VAL A 332 -0.62 -8.14 -7.63
CA VAL A 332 0.81 -8.24 -8.00
C VAL A 332 1.36 -6.94 -8.59
N LEU A 333 0.50 -6.13 -9.22
CA LEU A 333 0.89 -4.96 -10.02
C LEU A 333 1.40 -3.75 -9.22
N GLY A 334 1.54 -3.85 -7.90
CA GLY A 334 1.98 -2.75 -7.04
C GLY A 334 3.44 -2.33 -7.23
N PRO A 335 3.78 -1.09 -6.86
CA PRO A 335 5.16 -0.64 -6.81
C PRO A 335 5.92 -1.41 -5.72
N THR A 336 6.95 -2.16 -6.12
CA THR A 336 7.70 -3.03 -5.21
C THR A 336 9.19 -2.92 -5.46
N ASN A 337 9.98 -2.70 -4.39
CA ASN A 337 11.43 -2.80 -4.43
C ASN A 337 11.87 -4.27 -4.33
N TYR A 338 11.87 -4.99 -5.43
CA TYR A 338 12.27 -6.41 -5.46
C TYR A 338 13.72 -6.68 -5.06
N GLU A 339 14.56 -5.66 -4.94
CA GLU A 339 15.95 -5.74 -4.50
C GLU A 339 16.13 -5.59 -2.99
N GLU A 340 15.04 -5.35 -2.22
CA GLU A 340 15.12 -5.26 -0.77
C GLU A 340 15.80 -6.50 -0.18
N GLN A 341 16.87 -6.29 0.60
CA GLN A 341 17.67 -7.38 1.15
C GLN A 341 17.08 -7.97 2.42
N ASP A 342 16.38 -7.17 3.21
CA ASP A 342 15.55 -7.68 4.29
C ASP A 342 14.26 -8.28 3.73
N LYS A 343 14.28 -9.58 3.49
CA LYS A 343 13.16 -10.28 2.83
C LYS A 343 11.89 -10.36 3.69
N ALA A 344 12.03 -10.23 5.00
CA ALA A 344 10.87 -10.12 5.89
C ALA A 344 10.22 -8.73 5.73
N GLN A 345 11.04 -7.68 5.65
CA GLN A 345 10.57 -6.32 5.35
C GLN A 345 9.92 -6.25 3.97
N LEU A 346 10.57 -6.80 2.92
CA LEU A 346 10.01 -6.85 1.57
C LEU A 346 8.60 -7.45 1.55
N ARG A 347 8.40 -8.59 2.21
CA ARG A 347 7.06 -9.23 2.29
C ARG A 347 6.06 -8.35 3.01
N PHE A 348 6.48 -7.70 4.07
CA PHE A 348 5.61 -6.84 4.85
C PHE A 348 5.20 -5.59 4.06
N ASP A 349 6.12 -5.02 3.28
CA ASP A 349 5.85 -3.87 2.41
C ASP A 349 4.91 -4.23 1.25
N VAL A 350 5.04 -5.43 0.67
CA VAL A 350 4.09 -5.94 -0.33
C VAL A 350 2.68 -6.08 0.26
N ILE A 351 2.56 -6.64 1.46
CA ILE A 351 1.27 -6.78 2.15
C ILE A 351 0.66 -5.40 2.47
N ASP A 352 1.46 -4.47 2.93
CA ASP A 352 1.03 -3.11 3.25
C ASP A 352 0.48 -2.39 2.02
N GLU A 353 1.20 -2.48 0.91
CA GLU A 353 0.79 -1.93 -0.37
C GLU A 353 -0.53 -2.56 -0.89
N GLN A 354 -0.65 -3.88 -0.79
CA GLN A 354 -1.87 -4.60 -1.16
C GLN A 354 -3.07 -4.16 -0.30
N LEU A 355 -2.89 -4.04 1.02
CA LEU A 355 -3.95 -3.61 1.94
C LEU A 355 -4.37 -2.17 1.69
N GLU A 356 -3.41 -1.27 1.48
CA GLU A 356 -3.71 0.12 1.17
C GLU A 356 -4.48 0.23 -0.15
N THR A 357 -4.10 -0.55 -1.16
CA THR A 357 -4.83 -0.59 -2.43
C THR A 357 -6.23 -1.17 -2.28
N ILE A 358 -6.40 -2.29 -1.58
CA ILE A 358 -7.72 -2.88 -1.30
C ILE A 358 -8.59 -1.87 -0.54
N GLY A 359 -8.04 -1.24 0.49
CA GLY A 359 -8.74 -0.25 1.30
C GLY A 359 -9.24 0.93 0.48
N ARG A 360 -8.37 1.55 -0.29
CA ARG A 360 -8.72 2.72 -1.11
C ARG A 360 -9.66 2.37 -2.26
N THR A 361 -9.38 1.26 -2.96
CA THR A 361 -10.13 0.88 -4.17
C THR A 361 -11.53 0.41 -3.86
N PHE A 362 -11.67 -0.46 -2.86
CA PHE A 362 -12.97 -1.13 -2.60
C PHE A 362 -13.73 -0.53 -1.41
N LEU A 363 -13.03 0.05 -0.44
CA LEU A 363 -13.65 0.48 0.82
C LEU A 363 -13.63 2.00 1.01
N GLY A 364 -12.86 2.75 0.22
CA GLY A 364 -12.67 4.18 0.41
C GLY A 364 -11.96 4.53 1.74
N LEU A 365 -11.17 3.59 2.28
CA LEU A 365 -10.49 3.70 3.58
C LEU A 365 -8.97 3.69 3.42
N SER A 366 -8.27 4.50 4.20
CA SER A 366 -6.80 4.51 4.29
C SER A 366 -6.32 3.51 5.36
N ILE A 367 -6.43 2.21 5.07
CA ILE A 367 -6.14 1.12 6.01
C ILE A 367 -4.67 1.15 6.48
N GLY A 368 -3.74 1.56 5.64
CA GLY A 368 -2.31 1.65 5.93
C GLY A 368 -1.98 2.52 7.16
N CYS A 369 -2.82 3.52 7.49
CA CYS A 369 -2.66 4.29 8.72
C CYS A 369 -2.70 3.42 9.98
N SER A 370 -3.46 2.31 9.94
CA SER A 370 -3.60 1.38 11.07
C SER A 370 -2.43 0.39 11.20
N ARG A 371 -1.44 0.42 10.33
CA ARG A 371 -0.22 -0.38 10.43
C ARG A 371 0.52 -0.15 11.76
N CYS A 372 0.61 1.10 12.20
CA CYS A 372 1.46 1.51 13.32
C CYS A 372 0.69 1.80 14.62
N HIS A 373 -0.56 2.24 14.52
CA HIS A 373 -1.44 2.64 15.63
C HIS A 373 -2.90 2.57 15.16
N ASP A 374 -3.86 2.69 16.05
CA ASP A 374 -5.27 2.78 15.68
C ASP A 374 -5.50 4.00 14.76
N HIS A 375 -6.40 3.85 13.78
CA HIS A 375 -6.66 4.89 12.80
C HIS A 375 -7.08 6.21 13.47
N PRO A 376 -6.53 7.37 13.05
CA PRO A 376 -6.80 8.63 13.73
C PRO A 376 -8.23 9.16 13.54
N PHE A 377 -8.96 8.68 12.53
CA PHE A 377 -10.31 9.14 12.18
C PHE A 377 -11.31 7.98 12.09
N ASP A 378 -10.99 6.94 11.32
CA ASP A 378 -11.88 5.82 11.06
C ASP A 378 -11.88 4.80 12.21
N PRO A 379 -12.94 4.01 12.40
CA PRO A 379 -13.03 3.01 13.47
C PRO A 379 -12.25 1.72 13.11
N LEU A 380 -10.97 1.88 12.78
CA LEU A 380 -10.05 0.82 12.43
C LEU A 380 -8.92 0.76 13.44
N SER A 381 -8.81 -0.36 14.14
CA SER A 381 -7.72 -0.59 15.07
C SER A 381 -6.47 -1.13 14.37
N GLN A 382 -5.31 -1.03 15.03
CA GLN A 382 -4.10 -1.72 14.61
C GLN A 382 -4.32 -3.24 14.53
N SER A 383 -5.19 -3.79 15.40
CA SER A 383 -5.59 -5.19 15.36
C SER A 383 -6.34 -5.55 14.07
N ASP A 384 -7.21 -4.66 13.57
CA ASP A 384 -7.95 -4.87 12.32
C ASP A 384 -7.02 -4.87 11.10
N TYR A 385 -6.04 -3.95 11.07
CA TYR A 385 -5.00 -3.97 10.04
C TYR A 385 -4.27 -5.33 10.01
N HIS A 386 -3.82 -5.83 11.18
CA HIS A 386 -3.07 -7.08 11.25
C HIS A 386 -3.96 -8.31 11.02
N ALA A 387 -5.25 -8.24 11.32
CA ALA A 387 -6.20 -9.30 10.95
C ALA A 387 -6.32 -9.44 9.42
N LEU A 388 -6.44 -8.33 8.70
CA LEU A 388 -6.40 -8.30 7.23
C LEU A 388 -5.01 -8.69 6.69
N ALA A 389 -3.92 -8.19 7.30
CA ALA A 389 -2.56 -8.56 6.94
C ALA A 389 -2.30 -10.07 7.09
N GLY A 390 -2.96 -10.73 8.02
CA GLY A 390 -2.95 -12.19 8.19
C GLY A 390 -3.47 -12.94 6.96
N ILE A 391 -4.52 -12.41 6.31
CA ILE A 391 -5.06 -12.95 5.05
C ILE A 391 -4.00 -12.89 3.94
N LEU A 392 -3.36 -11.73 3.77
CA LEU A 392 -2.37 -11.52 2.72
C LEU A 392 -1.00 -12.16 3.07
N SER A 393 -0.65 -12.31 4.34
CA SER A 393 0.54 -13.07 4.75
C SER A 393 0.39 -14.57 4.51
N SER A 394 -0.85 -15.08 4.50
CA SER A 394 -1.20 -16.43 4.09
C SER A 394 -1.30 -16.60 2.58
N THR A 395 -1.02 -15.54 1.82
CA THR A 395 -0.95 -15.50 0.37
C THR A 395 0.51 -15.37 -0.07
N LYS A 396 0.90 -16.13 -1.07
CA LYS A 396 2.21 -16.04 -1.71
C LYS A 396 2.13 -15.15 -2.94
N THR A 397 2.86 -14.05 -2.93
CA THR A 397 2.98 -13.10 -4.06
C THR A 397 4.33 -13.21 -4.74
N LEU A 398 5.37 -13.56 -3.98
CA LEU A 398 6.75 -13.62 -4.44
C LEU A 398 7.17 -15.07 -4.73
N PHE A 399 7.82 -15.28 -5.88
CA PHE A 399 8.29 -16.60 -6.31
C PHE A 399 9.58 -17.02 -5.60
N ASN A 400 10.58 -16.15 -5.55
CA ASN A 400 11.93 -16.41 -5.05
C ASN A 400 12.32 -15.40 -3.96
N GLU A 401 11.62 -15.49 -2.83
CA GLU A 401 11.77 -14.55 -1.70
C GLU A 401 13.19 -14.51 -1.11
N THR A 402 14.02 -15.54 -1.35
CA THR A 402 15.37 -15.67 -0.81
C THR A 402 16.47 -15.12 -1.72
N ASP A 403 16.15 -14.84 -2.98
CA ASP A 403 17.14 -14.35 -3.95
C ASP A 403 17.43 -12.85 -3.73
N ASN A 404 18.59 -12.40 -4.19
CA ASN A 404 18.97 -10.97 -4.13
C ASN A 404 17.92 -10.09 -4.80
N VAL A 405 17.34 -10.55 -5.91
CA VAL A 405 16.24 -9.88 -6.61
C VAL A 405 15.04 -10.83 -6.63
N ALA A 406 14.04 -10.55 -5.81
CA ALA A 406 12.80 -11.31 -5.82
C ALA A 406 12.03 -11.11 -7.15
N ARG A 407 11.05 -11.97 -7.40
CA ARG A 407 10.15 -11.93 -8.55
C ARG A 407 8.74 -12.26 -8.10
N TRP A 408 7.78 -11.82 -8.88
CA TRP A 408 6.38 -12.22 -8.74
C TRP A 408 6.13 -13.63 -9.27
N ILE A 409 4.99 -14.21 -8.90
CA ILE A 409 4.58 -15.52 -9.39
C ILE A 409 3.95 -15.35 -10.78
N THR A 410 4.26 -16.26 -11.68
CA THR A 410 3.59 -16.40 -12.97
C THR A 410 3.05 -17.82 -13.12
N ARG A 411 1.83 -17.95 -13.65
CA ARG A 411 1.25 -19.24 -14.03
C ARG A 411 1.03 -19.34 -15.53
N PRO A 412 1.29 -20.50 -16.12
CA PRO A 412 0.88 -20.78 -17.49
C PRO A 412 -0.64 -20.71 -17.61
N LEU A 413 -1.11 -20.04 -18.65
CA LEU A 413 -2.52 -20.00 -19.00
C LEU A 413 -2.96 -21.26 -19.75
N PRO A 414 -4.26 -21.63 -19.71
CA PRO A 414 -4.81 -22.69 -20.54
C PRO A 414 -4.52 -22.44 -22.02
N GLU A 415 -4.27 -23.52 -22.75
CA GLU A 415 -4.12 -23.49 -24.19
C GLU A 415 -5.23 -24.34 -24.84
N ALA A 416 -5.55 -24.04 -26.09
CA ALA A 416 -6.47 -24.87 -26.85
C ALA A 416 -6.01 -26.36 -26.85
N PRO A 417 -6.92 -27.34 -26.71
CA PRO A 417 -6.56 -28.74 -26.52
C PRO A 417 -5.54 -29.30 -27.52
N PRO A 418 -5.59 -28.98 -28.84
CA PRO A 418 -4.58 -29.44 -29.78
C PRO A 418 -3.19 -28.88 -29.52
N ILE A 419 -3.08 -27.61 -29.11
CA ILE A 419 -1.82 -26.94 -28.79
C ILE A 419 -1.26 -27.52 -27.49
N ALA A 420 -2.10 -27.69 -26.47
CA ALA A 420 -1.71 -28.26 -25.19
C ALA A 420 -1.19 -29.71 -25.34
N ALA A 421 -1.85 -30.53 -26.13
CA ALA A 421 -1.43 -31.89 -26.43
C ALA A 421 -0.06 -31.89 -27.15
N ARG A 422 0.11 -31.07 -28.18
CA ARG A 422 1.38 -30.93 -28.91
C ARG A 422 2.50 -30.44 -28.01
N ARG A 423 2.22 -29.44 -27.16
CA ARG A 423 3.20 -28.95 -26.16
C ARG A 423 3.65 -30.07 -25.22
N ALA A 424 2.70 -30.86 -24.69
CA ALA A 424 3.05 -31.99 -23.81
C ALA A 424 3.96 -33.02 -24.48
N GLU A 425 3.73 -33.32 -25.77
CA GLU A 425 4.63 -34.19 -26.56
C GLU A 425 6.02 -33.55 -26.70
N ILE A 426 6.11 -32.27 -27.03
CA ILE A 426 7.37 -31.54 -27.17
C ILE A 426 8.10 -31.49 -25.84
N ASP A 427 7.45 -31.17 -24.73
CA ASP A 427 8.06 -31.09 -23.41
C ASP A 427 8.62 -32.46 -22.96
N ALA A 428 7.88 -33.54 -23.19
CA ALA A 428 8.33 -34.88 -22.91
C ALA A 428 9.58 -35.23 -23.73
N ARG A 429 9.59 -34.89 -25.03
CA ARG A 429 10.74 -35.14 -25.91
C ARG A 429 11.94 -34.27 -25.53
N LEU A 430 11.73 -32.99 -25.22
CA LEU A 430 12.77 -32.08 -24.73
C LEU A 430 13.38 -32.59 -23.43
N GLY A 431 12.57 -33.09 -22.48
CA GLY A 431 13.05 -33.71 -21.24
C GLY A 431 13.98 -34.88 -21.50
N THR A 432 13.61 -35.77 -22.43
CA THR A 432 14.44 -36.89 -22.85
C THR A 432 15.77 -36.41 -23.45
N LEU A 433 15.72 -35.50 -24.42
CA LEU A 433 16.89 -34.97 -25.11
C LEU A 433 17.84 -34.22 -24.16
N GLN A 434 17.29 -33.43 -23.21
CA GLN A 434 18.08 -32.74 -22.18
C GLN A 434 18.79 -33.74 -21.26
N GLY A 435 18.14 -34.87 -20.91
CA GLY A 435 18.74 -35.97 -20.17
C GLY A 435 19.90 -36.59 -20.93
N GLU A 436 19.69 -36.92 -22.22
CA GLU A 436 20.73 -37.47 -23.10
C GLU A 436 21.91 -36.50 -23.27
N ARG A 437 21.61 -35.19 -23.50
CA ARG A 437 22.63 -34.12 -23.57
C ARG A 437 23.50 -34.09 -22.32
N LYS A 438 22.87 -34.09 -21.13
CA LYS A 438 23.57 -34.06 -19.83
C LYS A 438 24.47 -35.29 -19.66
N ALA A 439 24.00 -36.49 -20.04
CA ALA A 439 24.78 -37.72 -19.98
C ALA A 439 25.98 -37.66 -20.92
N LEU A 440 25.79 -37.25 -22.17
CA LEU A 440 26.87 -37.10 -23.17
C LEU A 440 27.89 -36.04 -22.78
N THR A 441 27.44 -34.89 -22.26
CA THR A 441 28.34 -33.84 -21.77
C THR A 441 29.25 -34.35 -20.64
N LYS A 442 28.72 -35.20 -19.75
CA LYS A 442 29.53 -35.87 -18.71
C LYS A 442 30.58 -36.80 -19.29
N VAL A 443 30.22 -37.59 -20.33
CA VAL A 443 31.16 -38.48 -21.03
C VAL A 443 32.26 -37.68 -21.75
N VAL A 444 31.90 -36.56 -22.42
CA VAL A 444 32.87 -35.64 -23.05
C VAL A 444 33.85 -35.08 -22.02
N ALA A 445 33.36 -34.65 -20.88
CA ALA A 445 34.20 -34.14 -19.79
C ALA A 445 35.11 -35.26 -19.19
N GLY A 446 34.59 -36.48 -19.07
CA GLY A 446 35.36 -37.65 -18.65
C GLY A 446 36.47 -38.00 -19.62
N PHE A 447 36.19 -37.98 -20.92
CA PHE A 447 37.18 -38.18 -21.98
C PHE A 447 38.27 -37.10 -21.97
N ALA A 448 37.88 -35.82 -21.87
CA ALA A 448 38.84 -34.71 -21.75
C ALA A 448 39.74 -34.84 -20.50
N ALA A 449 39.30 -35.53 -19.47
CA ALA A 449 40.07 -35.85 -18.27
C ALA A 449 40.81 -37.17 -18.34
N GLY A 450 40.79 -37.87 -19.50
CA GLY A 450 41.46 -39.15 -19.71
C GLY A 450 40.84 -40.35 -18.98
N ARG A 451 39.57 -40.25 -18.58
CA ARG A 451 38.84 -41.27 -17.80
C ARG A 451 37.90 -42.15 -18.62
N ASP A 452 37.39 -41.64 -19.74
CA ASP A 452 36.36 -42.30 -20.56
C ASP A 452 36.79 -42.41 -22.03
N PRO A 453 36.23 -43.35 -22.83
CA PRO A 453 36.44 -43.43 -24.26
C PRO A 453 35.84 -42.22 -25.00
N PRO A 454 36.33 -41.90 -26.23
CA PRO A 454 35.83 -40.76 -26.99
C PRO A 454 34.32 -40.90 -27.25
N PRO A 455 33.52 -39.84 -26.98
CA PRO A 455 32.11 -39.85 -27.29
C PRO A 455 31.88 -39.83 -28.81
N PRO A 456 30.74 -40.34 -29.30
CA PRO A 456 30.38 -40.21 -30.71
C PRO A 456 30.13 -38.71 -31.04
N PRO A 457 30.95 -38.10 -31.95
CA PRO A 457 30.98 -36.64 -32.13
C PRO A 457 29.71 -36.06 -32.78
N VAL A 458 28.95 -36.90 -33.49
CA VAL A 458 27.75 -36.45 -34.22
C VAL A 458 26.53 -36.31 -33.33
N ARG A 459 26.42 -37.10 -32.25
CA ARG A 459 25.20 -37.23 -31.45
C ARG A 459 24.87 -36.00 -30.58
N LEU A 460 25.85 -35.24 -30.10
CA LEU A 460 25.61 -34.05 -29.28
C LEU A 460 25.08 -32.91 -30.15
N ALA A 461 25.65 -32.68 -31.32
CA ALA A 461 25.19 -31.65 -32.26
C ALA A 461 23.77 -31.93 -32.78
N ASP A 462 23.46 -33.22 -33.07
CA ASP A 462 22.11 -33.62 -33.49
C ASP A 462 21.06 -33.36 -32.38
N ILE A 463 21.42 -33.70 -31.13
CA ILE A 463 20.54 -33.42 -29.97
C ILE A 463 20.30 -31.91 -29.79
N GLU A 464 21.35 -31.10 -29.88
CA GLU A 464 21.23 -29.65 -29.76
C GLU A 464 20.40 -29.04 -30.89
N THR A 465 20.55 -29.55 -32.10
CA THR A 465 19.74 -29.15 -33.26
C THR A 465 18.26 -29.50 -33.06
N GLU A 466 17.98 -30.73 -32.60
CA GLU A 466 16.60 -31.17 -32.34
C GLU A 466 15.96 -30.38 -31.16
N ILE A 467 16.71 -30.12 -30.08
CA ILE A 467 16.27 -29.25 -28.99
C ILE A 467 15.91 -27.85 -29.50
N GLY A 468 16.77 -27.26 -30.34
CA GLY A 468 16.51 -25.95 -30.95
C GLY A 468 15.26 -25.95 -31.84
N ARG A 469 15.10 -26.96 -32.69
CA ARG A 469 13.91 -27.12 -33.55
C ARG A 469 12.62 -27.24 -32.73
N LEU A 470 12.59 -28.16 -31.77
CA LEU A 470 11.43 -28.39 -30.92
C LEU A 470 11.11 -27.16 -30.04
N GLY A 471 12.13 -26.48 -29.50
CA GLY A 471 11.96 -25.28 -28.70
C GLY A 471 11.38 -24.08 -29.47
N SER A 472 11.50 -24.08 -30.82
CA SER A 472 10.96 -23.07 -31.70
C SER A 472 9.63 -23.46 -32.39
N GLU A 473 9.17 -24.71 -32.21
CA GLU A 473 8.00 -25.23 -32.91
C GLU A 473 6.69 -24.58 -32.47
N LEU A 474 6.58 -24.26 -31.20
CA LEU A 474 5.43 -23.54 -30.64
C LEU A 474 5.86 -22.20 -30.05
N PRO A 475 5.02 -21.17 -30.13
CA PRO A 475 5.28 -19.93 -29.44
C PRO A 475 5.42 -20.17 -27.92
N PRO A 476 6.11 -19.26 -27.19
CA PRO A 476 6.18 -19.35 -25.74
C PRO A 476 4.76 -19.48 -25.16
N ARG A 477 4.61 -20.34 -24.16
CA ARG A 477 3.32 -20.52 -23.48
C ARG A 477 2.88 -19.19 -22.84
N PRO A 478 1.66 -18.73 -23.07
CA PRO A 478 1.16 -17.53 -22.42
C PRO A 478 1.11 -17.71 -20.90
N THR A 479 1.48 -16.68 -20.16
CA THR A 479 1.50 -16.66 -18.70
C THR A 479 0.69 -15.50 -18.17
N ALA A 480 0.24 -15.59 -16.92
CA ALA A 480 -0.32 -14.47 -16.16
C ALA A 480 0.47 -14.28 -14.86
N MET A 481 0.51 -13.03 -14.39
CA MET A 481 0.96 -12.68 -13.05
C MET A 481 -0.14 -13.03 -12.06
N VAL A 482 0.17 -13.82 -11.04
CA VAL A 482 -0.83 -14.39 -10.13
C VAL A 482 -0.33 -14.37 -8.68
N VAL A 483 -1.24 -14.58 -7.76
CA VAL A 483 -0.96 -14.95 -6.37
C VAL A 483 -1.42 -16.38 -6.11
N GLU A 484 -0.92 -16.99 -5.04
CA GLU A 484 -1.27 -18.35 -4.61
C GLU A 484 -1.45 -18.38 -3.09
N ASP A 485 -2.33 -19.25 -2.59
CA ASP A 485 -2.37 -19.49 -1.15
C ASP A 485 -1.12 -20.25 -0.69
N ARG A 486 -0.62 -19.91 0.50
CA ARG A 486 0.42 -20.69 1.16
C ARG A 486 -0.17 -22.02 1.64
N PRO A 487 0.63 -23.08 1.67
CA PRO A 487 0.17 -24.40 2.15
C PRO A 487 -0.13 -24.39 3.65
N ASP A 488 0.44 -23.46 4.40
CA ASP A 488 0.36 -23.28 5.84
C ASP A 488 -0.18 -21.87 6.18
N PRO A 489 -1.46 -21.61 5.93
CA PRO A 489 -2.05 -20.32 6.28
C PRO A 489 -2.02 -20.11 7.80
N ALA A 490 -1.63 -18.91 8.24
CA ALA A 490 -1.42 -18.63 9.66
C ALA A 490 -1.84 -17.21 10.04
N ASP A 491 -2.25 -17.07 11.29
CA ASP A 491 -2.49 -15.79 11.91
C ASP A 491 -1.17 -15.01 12.10
N THR A 492 -1.23 -13.69 12.12
CA THR A 492 -0.04 -12.86 12.23
C THR A 492 0.02 -12.07 13.54
N ALA A 493 1.23 -11.78 14.01
CA ALA A 493 1.41 -10.92 15.16
C ALA A 493 1.27 -9.44 14.79
N ILE A 494 0.74 -8.63 15.68
CA ILE A 494 0.79 -7.17 15.57
C ILE A 494 2.25 -6.74 15.43
N ARG A 495 2.53 -5.84 14.50
CA ARG A 495 3.83 -5.16 14.38
C ARG A 495 3.76 -3.87 15.17
N ILE A 496 4.33 -3.89 16.38
CA ILE A 496 4.33 -2.73 17.26
C ILE A 496 4.98 -1.56 16.51
N ARG A 497 4.23 -0.48 16.32
CA ARG A 497 4.62 0.71 15.54
C ARG A 497 4.98 0.41 14.09
N GLY A 498 4.37 -0.60 13.49
CA GLY A 498 4.59 -0.96 12.10
C GLY A 498 5.97 -1.57 11.80
N ILE A 499 6.80 -1.84 12.81
CA ILE A 499 8.15 -2.38 12.65
C ILE A 499 8.09 -3.91 12.53
N GLU A 500 8.54 -4.47 11.41
CA GLU A 500 8.40 -5.91 11.10
C GLU A 500 8.96 -6.81 12.22
N LYS A 501 10.11 -6.45 12.78
CA LYS A 501 10.82 -7.24 13.81
C LYS A 501 10.22 -7.13 15.20
N ASN A 502 9.42 -6.09 15.47
CA ASN A 502 8.88 -5.82 16.78
C ASN A 502 7.48 -6.44 16.93
N ARG A 503 7.44 -7.70 17.33
CA ARG A 503 6.22 -8.53 17.36
C ARG A 503 5.48 -8.41 18.70
N GLY A 504 4.20 -8.06 18.62
CA GLY A 504 3.24 -8.07 19.70
C GLY A 504 2.38 -9.34 19.73
N PRO A 505 1.18 -9.24 20.32
CA PRO A 505 0.22 -10.35 20.35
C PRO A 505 -0.15 -10.83 18.94
N VAL A 506 -0.45 -12.13 18.83
CA VAL A 506 -1.00 -12.71 17.58
C VAL A 506 -2.47 -12.33 17.46
N VAL A 507 -2.87 -11.94 16.26
CA VAL A 507 -4.25 -11.59 15.91
C VAL A 507 -4.76 -12.60 14.88
N PRO A 508 -5.94 -13.18 15.10
CA PRO A 508 -6.59 -14.04 14.12
C PRO A 508 -6.87 -13.29 12.81
N ARG A 509 -6.73 -13.97 11.68
CA ARG A 509 -7.16 -13.48 10.38
C ARG A 509 -8.64 -13.10 10.42
N GLY A 510 -9.01 -12.02 9.79
CA GLY A 510 -10.40 -11.56 9.84
C GLY A 510 -10.65 -10.23 9.17
N LEU A 511 -11.91 -9.85 9.17
CA LEU A 511 -12.41 -8.58 8.68
C LEU A 511 -12.39 -7.54 9.82
N PRO A 512 -12.38 -6.22 9.50
CA PRO A 512 -12.42 -5.18 10.52
C PRO A 512 -13.66 -5.29 11.41
N ALA A 513 -13.46 -5.12 12.72
CA ALA A 513 -14.49 -5.33 13.74
C ALA A 513 -15.72 -4.41 13.57
N VAL A 514 -15.56 -3.25 12.97
CA VAL A 514 -16.66 -2.31 12.72
C VAL A 514 -17.69 -2.87 11.73
N PHE A 515 -17.25 -3.69 10.75
CA PHE A 515 -18.09 -4.25 9.71
C PHE A 515 -18.59 -5.69 10.01
N ALA A 516 -17.92 -6.40 10.89
CA ALA A 516 -18.19 -7.81 11.16
C ALA A 516 -18.56 -8.02 12.62
N ALA A 517 -19.73 -8.60 12.86
CA ALA A 517 -20.11 -9.06 14.19
C ALA A 517 -19.33 -10.31 14.60
N GLU A 518 -18.88 -11.12 13.62
CA GLU A 518 -18.09 -12.34 13.81
C GLU A 518 -16.93 -12.35 12.80
N ARG A 519 -15.76 -12.83 13.21
CA ARG A 519 -14.59 -13.01 12.34
C ARG A 519 -14.80 -14.24 11.46
N VAL A 520 -15.24 -14.02 10.21
CA VAL A 520 -15.60 -15.10 9.28
C VAL A 520 -14.42 -15.44 8.36
N VAL A 521 -13.28 -15.83 8.92
CA VAL A 521 -12.22 -16.50 8.15
C VAL A 521 -12.01 -17.87 8.72
N GLY A 522 -12.24 -18.92 7.90
CA GLY A 522 -12.04 -20.29 8.28
C GLY A 522 -10.58 -20.62 8.59
N GLU A 523 -10.32 -21.75 9.22
CA GLU A 523 -8.98 -22.26 9.49
C GLU A 523 -8.27 -22.65 8.19
N ASP A 524 -9.03 -23.13 7.21
CA ASP A 524 -8.55 -23.58 5.91
C ASP A 524 -8.44 -22.41 4.90
N GLY A 525 -7.31 -22.29 4.23
CA GLY A 525 -7.03 -21.27 3.22
C GLY A 525 -6.61 -19.90 3.79
N SER A 526 -6.30 -18.96 2.90
CA SER A 526 -5.82 -17.63 3.29
C SER A 526 -6.88 -16.73 3.90
N GLY A 527 -8.14 -16.88 3.50
CA GLY A 527 -9.26 -15.96 3.80
C GLY A 527 -9.59 -14.98 2.68
N ARG A 528 -8.90 -15.07 1.52
CA ARG A 528 -9.16 -14.18 0.37
C ARG A 528 -10.54 -14.37 -0.25
N LYS A 529 -11.09 -15.60 -0.24
CA LYS A 529 -12.46 -15.86 -0.70
C LYS A 529 -13.49 -15.14 0.16
N GLU A 530 -13.32 -15.21 1.48
CA GLU A 530 -14.19 -14.57 2.45
C GLU A 530 -14.08 -13.05 2.36
N LEU A 531 -12.87 -12.51 2.21
CA LEU A 531 -12.62 -11.09 1.98
C LEU A 531 -13.33 -10.62 0.69
N ALA A 532 -13.14 -11.33 -0.41
CA ALA A 532 -13.76 -11.01 -1.70
C ALA A 532 -15.28 -11.06 -1.64
N ALA A 533 -15.84 -12.12 -1.04
CA ALA A 533 -17.28 -12.26 -0.84
C ALA A 533 -17.87 -11.18 0.07
N TRP A 534 -17.12 -10.75 1.09
CA TRP A 534 -17.55 -9.65 1.95
C TRP A 534 -17.57 -8.32 1.22
N ILE A 535 -16.52 -7.98 0.47
CA ILE A 535 -16.43 -6.73 -0.32
C ILE A 535 -17.52 -6.71 -1.41
N GLY A 536 -17.73 -7.83 -2.11
CA GLY A 536 -18.68 -7.93 -3.22
C GLY A 536 -20.17 -7.92 -2.82
N ARG A 537 -20.51 -8.09 -1.52
CA ARG A 537 -21.91 -8.16 -1.11
C ARG A 537 -22.67 -6.87 -1.38
N ALA A 538 -23.85 -7.02 -1.97
CA ALA A 538 -24.76 -5.91 -2.26
C ALA A 538 -25.19 -5.10 -1.03
N SER A 539 -25.10 -5.68 0.17
CA SER A 539 -25.42 -5.06 1.46
C SER A 539 -24.26 -4.33 2.11
N SER A 540 -23.05 -4.41 1.54
CA SER A 540 -21.88 -3.70 2.07
C SER A 540 -22.04 -2.21 1.87
N ALA A 541 -21.91 -1.42 2.94
CA ALA A 541 -22.10 0.03 2.90
C ALA A 541 -21.00 0.75 2.10
N LEU A 542 -19.77 0.24 2.14
CA LEU A 542 -18.58 0.93 1.61
C LEU A 542 -18.29 0.75 0.12
N PRO A 543 -18.50 -0.39 -0.54
CA PRO A 543 -18.13 -0.58 -1.94
C PRO A 543 -19.07 0.09 -2.96
N ARG A 544 -19.72 1.20 -2.62
CA ARG A 544 -20.70 1.81 -3.54
C ARG A 544 -20.54 3.30 -3.71
#